data_8e0ea64289690355d32d33074241118e
#
_entry.id   8e0ea64289690355d32d33074241118e
#
_cell.length_a   1.000
_cell.length_b   1.000
_cell.length_c   1.000
_cell.angle_alpha   90.00
_cell.angle_beta   90.00
_cell.angle_gamma   90.00
#
_symmetry.space_group_name_H-M   'P 1'
#
loop_
_entity.id
_entity.type
_entity.pdbx_description
1 polymer ?
#
loop_
_entity_poly.entity_id
_entity_poly.type
_entity_poly.pdbx_seq_one_letter_code
_entity_poly.pdbx_strand_id
1 'polypeptide(L)'
;GLVAGRAARRYSVRAVVSGGLAAVGVALAALTTLSQSTGYPILGAALLVVGIGAGFSFTVTADVILSSVPKDQAGAASAVSETAYELGAALGIALLGSIVTGVYRGFTAPPGTPAAARESLGAAVEASTTMPAPTATAMLTAARDSFTHGLHLASGAGAAVLLATALAAWFLLKGQKLEGAA
;
A
#
# COMPACT_ATOMS: atom_id res chain seq x y z
N GLY A 1 6.69 4.76 18.16
CA GLY A 1 5.73 4.72 19.27
C GLY A 1 5.52 6.07 19.96
N LEU A 2 6.56 6.68 20.57
CA LEU A 2 6.42 7.87 21.46
C LEU A 2 5.78 9.11 20.79
N VAL A 3 6.11 9.37 19.52
CA VAL A 3 5.56 10.53 18.79
C VAL A 3 4.08 10.30 18.44
N ALA A 4 3.71 9.10 18.04
CA ALA A 4 2.33 8.75 17.71
C ALA A 4 1.41 8.83 18.94
N GLY A 5 1.86 8.34 20.10
CA GLY A 5 1.12 8.46 21.36
C GLY A 5 0.94 9.91 21.82
N ARG A 6 1.96 10.76 21.65
CA ARG A 6 1.84 12.21 21.94
C ARG A 6 0.88 12.89 20.96
N ALA A 7 0.91 12.54 19.68
CA ALA A 7 -0.01 13.09 18.69
C ALA A 7 -1.46 12.70 18.99
N ALA A 8 -1.73 11.44 19.37
CA ALA A 8 -3.07 10.97 19.71
C ALA A 8 -3.66 11.65 20.95
N ARG A 9 -2.81 11.99 21.95
CA ARG A 9 -3.22 12.78 23.12
C ARG A 9 -3.57 14.22 22.75
N ARG A 10 -2.87 14.81 21.77
CA ARG A 10 -3.08 16.23 21.39
C ARG A 10 -4.22 16.42 20.37
N TYR A 11 -4.40 15.48 19.44
CA TYR A 11 -5.29 15.64 18.27
C TYR A 11 -6.52 14.74 18.26
N SER A 12 -6.72 13.87 19.21
CA SER A 12 -7.71 12.77 19.27
C SER A 12 -7.33 11.53 18.44
N VAL A 13 -7.75 10.36 18.95
CA VAL A 13 -7.53 9.05 18.30
C VAL A 13 -8.04 9.03 16.86
N ARG A 14 -9.28 9.49 16.64
CA ARG A 14 -9.89 9.50 15.31
C ARG A 14 -9.10 10.34 14.31
N ALA A 15 -8.59 11.50 14.72
CA ALA A 15 -7.84 12.38 13.82
C ALA A 15 -6.49 11.77 13.41
N VAL A 16 -5.80 11.10 14.33
CA VAL A 16 -4.50 10.47 14.05
C VAL A 16 -4.67 9.24 13.17
N VAL A 17 -5.62 8.36 13.47
CA VAL A 17 -5.86 7.15 12.68
C VAL A 17 -6.39 7.50 11.28
N SER A 18 -7.45 8.32 11.20
CA SER A 18 -8.01 8.69 9.90
C SER A 18 -7.04 9.53 9.08
N GLY A 19 -6.31 10.45 9.72
CA GLY A 19 -5.29 11.26 9.06
C GLY A 19 -4.12 10.44 8.52
N GLY A 20 -3.66 9.45 9.29
CA GLY A 20 -2.62 8.51 8.86
C GLY A 20 -3.06 7.67 7.66
N LEU A 21 -4.26 7.07 7.73
CA LEU A 21 -4.84 6.31 6.61
C LEU A 21 -5.07 7.18 5.38
N ALA A 22 -5.58 8.39 5.56
CA ALA A 22 -5.78 9.35 4.47
C ALA A 22 -4.45 9.75 3.81
N ALA A 23 -3.41 10.00 4.60
CA ALA A 23 -2.08 10.31 4.10
C ALA A 23 -1.52 9.18 3.23
N VAL A 24 -1.68 7.92 3.67
CA VAL A 24 -1.29 6.74 2.86
C VAL A 24 -2.13 6.67 1.58
N GLY A 25 -3.45 6.84 1.68
CA GLY A 25 -4.34 6.83 0.52
C GLY A 25 -3.99 7.91 -0.51
N VAL A 26 -3.70 9.14 -0.07
CA VAL A 26 -3.26 10.24 -0.93
C VAL A 26 -1.89 9.95 -1.56
N ALA A 27 -0.95 9.41 -0.79
CA ALA A 27 0.36 9.01 -1.33
C ALA A 27 0.22 7.92 -2.41
N LEU A 28 -0.64 6.90 -2.20
CA LEU A 28 -0.93 5.90 -3.24
C LEU A 28 -1.62 6.52 -4.45
N ALA A 29 -2.55 7.46 -4.26
CA ALA A 29 -3.17 8.19 -5.36
C ALA A 29 -2.14 8.99 -6.16
N ALA A 30 -1.17 9.63 -5.50
CA ALA A 30 -0.07 10.32 -6.17
C ALA A 30 0.81 9.36 -6.99
N LEU A 31 1.00 8.10 -6.55
CA LEU A 31 1.74 7.10 -7.33
C LEU A 31 1.09 6.78 -8.68
N THR A 32 -0.21 7.00 -8.85
CA THR A 32 -0.90 6.81 -10.14
C THR A 32 -0.49 7.83 -11.21
N THR A 33 0.15 8.93 -10.83
CA THR A 33 0.62 9.97 -11.75
C THR A 33 2.10 9.86 -12.08
N LEU A 34 2.82 8.93 -11.44
CA LEU A 34 4.25 8.74 -11.68
C LEU A 34 4.48 8.06 -13.02
N SER A 35 5.55 8.46 -13.72
CA SER A 35 6.00 7.86 -14.97
C SER A 35 7.36 7.18 -14.79
N GLN A 36 7.80 6.42 -15.79
CA GLN A 36 9.13 5.81 -15.79
C GLN A 36 10.28 6.83 -15.71
N SER A 37 10.00 8.09 -16.06
CA SER A 37 10.96 9.21 -15.99
C SER A 37 10.91 9.96 -14.64
N THR A 38 10.02 9.59 -13.74
CA THR A 38 9.91 10.24 -12.42
C THR A 38 11.15 9.97 -11.58
N GLY A 39 11.77 11.02 -11.08
CA GLY A 39 12.99 10.91 -10.28
C GLY A 39 12.75 10.22 -8.92
N TYR A 40 13.77 9.48 -8.46
CA TYR A 40 13.78 8.79 -7.17
C TYR A 40 13.34 9.63 -5.96
N PRO A 41 13.67 10.96 -5.85
CA PRO A 41 13.24 11.76 -4.71
C PRO A 41 11.74 11.84 -4.53
N ILE A 42 10.96 11.90 -5.62
CA ILE A 42 9.49 11.98 -5.57
C ILE A 42 8.92 10.64 -5.09
N LEU A 43 9.44 9.53 -5.64
CA LEU A 43 9.06 8.20 -5.19
C LEU A 43 9.41 7.99 -3.71
N GLY A 44 10.62 8.39 -3.30
CA GLY A 44 11.07 8.30 -1.92
C GLY A 44 10.20 9.13 -0.97
N ALA A 45 9.78 10.34 -1.36
CA ALA A 45 8.87 11.17 -0.58
C ALA A 45 7.48 10.50 -0.42
N ALA A 46 6.94 9.92 -1.50
CA ALA A 46 5.66 9.19 -1.42
C ALA A 46 5.76 7.99 -0.48
N LEU A 47 6.81 7.19 -0.57
CA LEU A 47 7.05 6.04 0.32
C LEU A 47 7.26 6.45 1.77
N LEU A 48 7.92 7.59 2.01
CA LEU A 48 8.10 8.15 3.35
C LEU A 48 6.74 8.54 3.96
N VAL A 49 5.85 9.17 3.20
CA VAL A 49 4.49 9.49 3.63
C VAL A 49 3.70 8.21 3.95
N VAL A 50 3.80 7.18 3.10
CA VAL A 50 3.20 5.86 3.36
C VAL A 50 3.70 5.28 4.69
N GLY A 51 5.02 5.25 4.90
CA GLY A 51 5.61 4.70 6.12
C GLY A 51 5.19 5.47 7.39
N ILE A 52 5.20 6.80 7.35
CA ILE A 52 4.78 7.65 8.47
C ILE A 52 3.27 7.45 8.75
N GLY A 53 2.42 7.54 7.74
CA GLY A 53 0.98 7.41 7.88
C GLY A 53 0.56 6.03 8.41
N ALA A 54 1.14 4.97 7.87
CA ALA A 54 0.92 3.60 8.36
C ALA A 54 1.40 3.45 9.80
N GLY A 55 2.62 3.91 10.13
CA GLY A 55 3.19 3.81 11.48
C GLY A 55 2.34 4.51 12.53
N PHE A 56 1.82 5.71 12.24
CA PHE A 56 0.91 6.41 13.15
C PHE A 56 -0.40 5.63 13.33
N SER A 57 -1.01 5.16 12.23
CA SER A 57 -2.27 4.42 12.29
C SER A 57 -2.13 3.12 13.06
N PHE A 58 -1.10 2.31 12.79
CA PHE A 58 -0.85 1.05 13.49
C PHE A 58 -0.64 1.25 14.99
N THR A 59 0.24 2.19 15.37
CA THR A 59 0.54 2.42 16.79
C THR A 59 -0.69 2.83 17.58
N VAL A 60 -1.47 3.80 17.06
CA VAL A 60 -2.64 4.31 17.79
C VAL A 60 -3.77 3.28 17.79
N THR A 61 -3.96 2.52 16.71
CA THR A 61 -4.97 1.46 16.66
C THR A 61 -4.66 0.35 17.66
N ALA A 62 -3.39 -0.08 17.79
CA ALA A 62 -2.97 -1.06 18.78
C ALA A 62 -3.24 -0.57 20.21
N ASP A 63 -2.90 0.68 20.52
CA ASP A 63 -3.17 1.28 21.84
C ASP A 63 -4.68 1.32 22.16
N VAL A 64 -5.51 1.67 21.18
CA VAL A 64 -6.98 1.68 21.32
C VAL A 64 -7.53 0.28 21.58
N ILE A 65 -7.08 -0.71 20.82
CA ILE A 65 -7.55 -2.10 21.00
C ILE A 65 -7.21 -2.60 22.40
N LEU A 66 -5.96 -2.42 22.84
CA LEU A 66 -5.51 -2.87 24.16
C LEU A 66 -6.20 -2.14 25.32
N SER A 67 -6.49 -0.85 25.14
CA SER A 67 -7.21 -0.06 26.16
C SER A 67 -8.71 -0.33 26.20
N SER A 68 -9.28 -0.96 25.17
CA SER A 68 -10.71 -1.27 25.07
C SER A 68 -11.12 -2.58 25.76
N VAL A 69 -10.16 -3.34 26.28
CA VAL A 69 -10.40 -4.64 26.93
C VAL A 69 -9.83 -4.67 28.35
N PRO A 70 -10.40 -5.51 29.25
CA PRO A 70 -9.81 -5.76 30.56
C PRO A 70 -8.38 -6.31 30.44
N LYS A 71 -7.53 -6.07 31.45
CA LYS A 71 -6.12 -6.45 31.44
C LYS A 71 -5.88 -7.95 31.28
N ASP A 72 -6.76 -8.78 31.83
CA ASP A 72 -6.74 -10.24 31.70
C ASP A 72 -7.07 -10.73 30.30
N GLN A 73 -7.73 -9.92 29.47
CA GLN A 73 -8.06 -10.21 28.07
C GLN A 73 -7.11 -9.57 27.06
N ALA A 74 -6.13 -8.78 27.49
CA ALA A 74 -5.20 -8.07 26.60
C ALA A 74 -4.44 -9.02 25.65
N GLY A 75 -4.05 -10.21 26.13
CA GLY A 75 -3.40 -11.22 25.30
C GLY A 75 -4.30 -11.74 24.17
N ALA A 76 -5.57 -12.00 24.45
CA ALA A 76 -6.53 -12.44 23.44
C ALA A 76 -6.80 -11.33 22.41
N ALA A 77 -6.98 -10.09 22.86
CA ALA A 77 -7.17 -8.94 21.96
C ALA A 77 -5.96 -8.70 21.04
N SER A 78 -4.75 -8.85 21.57
CA SER A 78 -3.52 -8.76 20.79
C SER A 78 -3.43 -9.85 19.71
N ALA A 79 -3.75 -11.11 20.06
CA ALA A 79 -3.75 -12.22 19.12
C ALA A 79 -4.78 -12.04 17.99
N VAL A 80 -5.99 -11.57 18.31
CA VAL A 80 -7.02 -11.26 17.31
C VAL A 80 -6.57 -10.13 16.39
N SER A 81 -5.95 -9.09 16.94
CA SER A 81 -5.43 -7.96 16.15
C SER A 81 -4.32 -8.40 15.18
N GLU A 82 -3.38 -9.20 15.66
CA GLU A 82 -2.28 -9.72 14.84
C GLU A 82 -2.83 -10.59 13.70
N THR A 83 -3.77 -11.49 14.00
CA THR A 83 -4.43 -12.30 12.97
C THR A 83 -5.15 -11.43 11.93
N ALA A 84 -5.81 -10.35 12.35
CA ALA A 84 -6.47 -9.42 11.44
C ALA A 84 -5.48 -8.67 10.55
N TYR A 85 -4.32 -8.27 11.09
CA TYR A 85 -3.26 -7.61 10.32
C TYR A 85 -2.65 -8.55 9.27
N GLU A 86 -2.33 -9.79 9.66
CA GLU A 86 -1.79 -10.79 8.73
C GLU A 86 -2.79 -11.15 7.63
N LEU A 87 -4.07 -11.33 7.99
CA LEU A 87 -5.11 -11.58 7.01
C LEU A 87 -5.29 -10.39 6.06
N GLY A 88 -5.28 -9.17 6.58
CA GLY A 88 -5.37 -7.95 5.79
C GLY A 88 -4.19 -7.79 4.83
N ALA A 89 -2.98 -8.08 5.31
CA ALA A 89 -1.77 -8.06 4.48
C ALA A 89 -1.83 -9.11 3.37
N ALA A 90 -2.20 -10.35 3.69
CA ALA A 90 -2.35 -11.42 2.70
C ALA A 90 -3.37 -11.09 1.62
N LEU A 91 -4.56 -10.62 2.02
CA LEU A 91 -5.60 -10.19 1.07
C LEU A 91 -5.16 -8.99 0.24
N GLY A 92 -4.50 -8.01 0.85
CA GLY A 92 -3.97 -6.83 0.16
C GLY A 92 -2.96 -7.22 -0.93
N ILE A 93 -1.98 -8.06 -0.58
CA ILE A 93 -0.97 -8.56 -1.53
C ILE A 93 -1.64 -9.37 -2.66
N ALA A 94 -2.56 -10.27 -2.33
CA ALA A 94 -3.25 -11.10 -3.32
C ALA A 94 -4.08 -10.26 -4.30
N LEU A 95 -4.88 -9.32 -3.80
CA LEU A 95 -5.75 -8.49 -4.63
C LEU A 95 -4.95 -7.50 -5.50
N LEU A 96 -4.06 -6.72 -4.88
CA LEU A 96 -3.27 -5.73 -5.61
C LEU A 96 -2.27 -6.38 -6.57
N GLY A 97 -1.65 -7.48 -6.14
CA GLY A 97 -0.77 -8.29 -6.98
C GLY A 97 -1.49 -8.90 -8.18
N SER A 98 -2.74 -9.37 -8.00
CA SER A 98 -3.57 -9.89 -9.09
C SER A 98 -3.88 -8.82 -10.14
N ILE A 99 -4.14 -7.58 -9.71
CA ILE A 99 -4.36 -6.44 -10.63
C ILE A 99 -3.11 -6.21 -11.48
N VAL A 100 -1.93 -6.08 -10.84
CA VAL A 100 -0.67 -5.85 -11.55
C VAL A 100 -0.37 -6.98 -12.54
N THR A 101 -0.49 -8.22 -12.08
CA THR A 101 -0.20 -9.42 -12.90
C THR A 101 -1.19 -9.56 -14.05
N GLY A 102 -2.49 -9.33 -13.79
CA GLY A 102 -3.54 -9.41 -14.81
C GLY A 102 -3.33 -8.40 -15.93
N VAL A 103 -3.01 -7.15 -15.58
CA VAL A 103 -2.70 -6.10 -16.55
C VAL A 103 -1.42 -6.41 -17.30
N TYR A 104 -0.37 -6.85 -16.60
CA TYR A 104 0.91 -7.19 -17.22
C TYR A 104 0.77 -8.29 -18.27
N ARG A 105 0.07 -9.36 -17.97
CA ARG A 105 -0.13 -10.48 -18.92
C ARG A 105 -0.88 -10.09 -20.19
N GLY A 106 -1.64 -9.02 -20.15
CA GLY A 106 -2.37 -8.46 -21.30
C GLY A 106 -1.54 -7.56 -22.21
N PHE A 107 -0.21 -7.36 -21.96
CA PHE A 107 0.57 -6.45 -22.79
C PHE A 107 0.69 -6.94 -24.25
N THR A 108 0.64 -5.98 -25.18
CA THR A 108 0.84 -6.26 -26.62
C THR A 108 2.33 -6.45 -26.89
N ALA A 109 2.73 -7.71 -26.98
CA ALA A 109 4.13 -8.05 -27.20
C ALA A 109 4.49 -7.97 -28.69
N PRO A 110 5.65 -7.38 -29.06
CA PRO A 110 6.15 -7.40 -30.42
C PRO A 110 6.32 -8.82 -30.97
N PRO A 111 6.29 -9.00 -32.31
CA PRO A 111 6.60 -10.30 -32.93
C PRO A 111 7.96 -10.84 -32.48
N GLY A 112 8.02 -12.13 -32.22
CA GLY A 112 9.24 -12.80 -31.73
C GLY A 112 9.47 -12.72 -30.21
N THR A 113 8.53 -12.13 -29.43
CA THR A 113 8.62 -12.12 -27.97
C THR A 113 8.40 -13.53 -27.40
N PRO A 114 9.34 -14.08 -26.61
CA PRO A 114 9.19 -15.37 -25.93
C PRO A 114 7.97 -15.40 -25.00
N ALA A 115 7.29 -16.53 -24.92
CA ALA A 115 6.10 -16.69 -24.05
C ALA A 115 6.41 -16.36 -22.58
N ALA A 116 7.58 -16.77 -22.07
CA ALA A 116 8.03 -16.48 -20.72
C ALA A 116 8.05 -14.97 -20.38
N ALA A 117 8.38 -14.11 -21.35
CA ALA A 117 8.38 -12.66 -21.16
C ALA A 117 7.01 -12.06 -20.81
N ARG A 118 5.92 -12.82 -21.06
CA ARG A 118 4.55 -12.42 -20.70
C ARG A 118 4.17 -12.80 -19.27
N GLU A 119 4.98 -13.56 -18.58
CA GLU A 119 4.67 -14.00 -17.21
C GLU A 119 5.02 -12.94 -16.18
N SER A 120 6.17 -12.28 -16.36
CA SER A 120 6.63 -11.20 -15.47
C SER A 120 7.61 -10.26 -16.15
N LEU A 121 7.76 -9.05 -15.60
CA LEU A 121 8.77 -8.10 -16.06
C LEU A 121 10.20 -8.64 -15.87
N GLY A 122 10.45 -9.41 -14.81
CA GLY A 122 11.73 -10.07 -14.59
C GLY A 122 12.07 -11.06 -15.70
N ALA A 123 11.11 -11.89 -16.09
CA ALA A 123 11.28 -12.84 -17.21
C ALA A 123 11.47 -12.12 -18.56
N ALA A 124 10.80 -10.96 -18.76
CA ALA A 124 11.03 -10.14 -19.94
C ALA A 124 12.46 -9.57 -19.99
N VAL A 125 12.99 -9.15 -18.84
CA VAL A 125 14.37 -8.65 -18.74
C VAL A 125 15.37 -9.79 -19.05
N GLU A 126 15.15 -10.96 -18.51
CA GLU A 126 15.99 -12.14 -18.78
C GLU A 126 15.95 -12.52 -20.27
N ALA A 127 14.75 -12.64 -20.86
CA ALA A 127 14.59 -12.94 -22.28
C ALA A 127 15.27 -11.91 -23.18
N SER A 128 15.32 -10.64 -22.80
CA SER A 128 15.95 -9.60 -23.61
C SER A 128 17.43 -9.77 -23.83
N THR A 129 18.11 -10.52 -22.96
CA THR A 129 19.57 -10.76 -23.06
C THR A 129 19.95 -11.67 -24.26
N THR A 130 19.00 -12.47 -24.75
CA THR A 130 19.21 -13.41 -25.85
C THR A 130 18.58 -12.94 -27.16
N MET A 131 17.94 -11.76 -27.19
CA MET A 131 17.23 -11.24 -28.34
C MET A 131 18.05 -10.18 -29.11
N PRO A 132 17.80 -10.00 -30.41
CA PRO A 132 18.35 -8.86 -31.16
C PRO A 132 17.96 -7.51 -30.50
N ALA A 133 18.92 -6.59 -30.38
CA ALA A 133 18.76 -5.34 -29.65
C ALA A 133 17.48 -4.53 -30.01
N PRO A 134 17.08 -4.36 -31.28
CA PRO A 134 15.85 -3.63 -31.60
C PRO A 134 14.59 -4.30 -31.03
N THR A 135 14.51 -5.64 -31.13
CA THR A 135 13.35 -6.41 -30.63
C THR A 135 13.32 -6.43 -29.11
N ALA A 136 14.49 -6.60 -28.47
CA ALA A 136 14.63 -6.55 -27.01
C ALA A 136 14.16 -5.19 -26.45
N THR A 137 14.59 -4.08 -27.08
CA THR A 137 14.19 -2.73 -26.66
C THR A 137 12.69 -2.52 -26.79
N ALA A 138 12.10 -2.88 -27.93
CA ALA A 138 10.66 -2.75 -28.15
C ALA A 138 9.85 -3.58 -27.13
N MET A 139 10.27 -4.82 -26.89
CA MET A 139 9.64 -5.71 -25.89
C MET A 139 9.74 -5.13 -24.49
N LEU A 140 10.92 -4.69 -24.05
CA LEU A 140 11.11 -4.13 -22.71
C LEU A 140 10.32 -2.84 -22.49
N THR A 141 10.21 -2.00 -23.51
CA THR A 141 9.38 -0.78 -23.45
C THR A 141 7.92 -1.15 -23.23
N ALA A 142 7.36 -2.04 -24.05
CA ALA A 142 5.97 -2.49 -23.90
C ALA A 142 5.71 -3.20 -22.56
N ALA A 143 6.65 -4.02 -22.09
CA ALA A 143 6.56 -4.70 -20.81
C ALA A 143 6.57 -3.73 -19.61
N ARG A 144 7.47 -2.73 -19.64
CA ARG A 144 7.56 -1.70 -18.60
C ARG A 144 6.31 -0.81 -18.57
N ASP A 145 5.79 -0.42 -19.73
CA ASP A 145 4.58 0.39 -19.84
C ASP A 145 3.39 -0.36 -19.24
N SER A 146 3.23 -1.64 -19.58
CA SER A 146 2.16 -2.46 -19.05
C SER A 146 2.29 -2.69 -17.54
N PHE A 147 3.50 -2.93 -17.04
CA PHE A 147 3.77 -3.05 -15.60
C PHE A 147 3.42 -1.75 -14.85
N THR A 148 3.85 -0.60 -15.39
CA THR A 148 3.56 0.71 -14.81
C THR A 148 2.05 0.98 -14.79
N HIS A 149 1.34 0.63 -15.86
CA HIS A 149 -0.11 0.75 -15.91
C HIS A 149 -0.80 -0.15 -14.87
N GLY A 150 -0.35 -1.39 -14.71
CA GLY A 150 -0.83 -2.29 -13.66
C GLY A 150 -0.59 -1.73 -12.26
N LEU A 151 0.58 -1.14 -12.04
CA LEU A 151 0.93 -0.49 -10.76
C LEU A 151 0.03 0.72 -10.48
N HIS A 152 -0.29 1.54 -11.49
CA HIS A 152 -1.21 2.66 -11.34
C HIS A 152 -2.61 2.20 -10.94
N LEU A 153 -3.14 1.15 -11.59
CA LEU A 153 -4.45 0.60 -11.25
C LEU A 153 -4.49 0.01 -9.85
N ALA A 154 -3.46 -0.76 -9.46
CA ALA A 154 -3.35 -1.30 -8.11
C ALA A 154 -3.23 -0.19 -7.06
N SER A 155 -2.40 0.83 -7.31
CA SER A 155 -2.24 1.98 -6.42
C SER A 155 -3.55 2.78 -6.30
N GLY A 156 -4.28 2.98 -7.39
CA GLY A 156 -5.58 3.63 -7.40
C GLY A 156 -6.63 2.85 -6.59
N ALA A 157 -6.68 1.52 -6.77
CA ALA A 157 -7.56 0.65 -5.98
C ALA A 157 -7.21 0.71 -4.48
N GLY A 158 -5.93 0.60 -4.14
CA GLY A 158 -5.44 0.73 -2.76
C GLY A 158 -5.76 2.09 -2.16
N ALA A 159 -5.58 3.18 -2.92
CA ALA A 159 -5.94 4.53 -2.49
C ALA A 159 -7.44 4.65 -2.19
N ALA A 160 -8.30 4.13 -3.06
CA ALA A 160 -9.75 4.17 -2.86
C ALA A 160 -10.16 3.42 -1.57
N VAL A 161 -9.63 2.23 -1.34
CA VAL A 161 -9.89 1.44 -0.12
C VAL A 161 -9.42 2.19 1.12
N LEU A 162 -8.20 2.74 1.11
CA LEU A 162 -7.66 3.44 2.27
C LEU A 162 -8.39 4.74 2.58
N LEU A 163 -8.80 5.51 1.56
CA LEU A 163 -9.57 6.73 1.76
C LEU A 163 -10.98 6.41 2.28
N ALA A 164 -11.62 5.36 1.78
CA ALA A 164 -12.89 4.87 2.32
C ALA A 164 -12.75 4.41 3.77
N THR A 165 -11.68 3.68 4.10
CA THR A 165 -11.38 3.24 5.46
C THR A 165 -11.07 4.43 6.38
N ALA A 166 -10.33 5.45 5.91
CA ALA A 166 -10.07 6.66 6.65
C ALA A 166 -11.37 7.41 6.99
N LEU A 167 -12.29 7.49 6.03
CA LEU A 167 -13.60 8.07 6.24
C LEU A 167 -14.43 7.27 7.25
N ALA A 168 -14.47 5.95 7.12
CA ALA A 168 -15.14 5.06 8.07
C ALA A 168 -14.56 5.22 9.48
N ALA A 169 -13.22 5.21 9.63
CA ALA A 169 -12.56 5.43 10.91
C ALA A 169 -12.89 6.79 11.53
N TRP A 170 -13.02 7.83 10.72
CA TRP A 170 -13.43 9.16 11.20
C TRP A 170 -14.80 9.16 11.89
N PHE A 171 -15.74 8.40 11.38
CA PHE A 171 -17.09 8.30 11.96
C PHE A 171 -17.14 7.29 13.11
N LEU A 172 -16.53 6.11 12.95
CA LEU A 172 -16.61 5.02 13.94
C LEU A 172 -15.80 5.29 15.21
N LEU A 173 -14.66 5.99 15.11
CA LEU A 173 -13.83 6.33 16.27
C LEU A 173 -14.28 7.63 16.99
N LYS A 174 -15.48 8.11 16.71
CA LYS A 174 -16.04 9.28 17.40
C LYS A 174 -16.25 8.99 18.88
N GLY A 175 -15.57 9.75 19.73
CA GLY A 175 -15.69 9.59 21.19
C GLY A 175 -14.65 8.66 21.83
N GLN A 176 -13.83 7.96 21.06
CA GLN A 176 -12.73 7.17 21.60
C GLN A 176 -11.62 8.10 22.15
N LYS A 177 -11.17 7.78 23.38
CA LYS A 177 -10.08 8.47 24.07
C LYS A 177 -9.07 7.43 24.50
N LEU A 178 -7.78 7.75 24.48
CA LEU A 178 -6.77 6.92 25.14
C LEU A 178 -6.91 7.11 26.66
N GLU A 179 -7.17 6.04 27.40
CA GLU A 179 -7.12 6.07 28.85
C GLU A 179 -5.68 6.37 29.31
N GLY A 180 -5.53 7.42 30.13
CA GLY A 180 -4.24 7.87 30.65
C GLY A 180 -3.90 9.32 30.31
N ALA A 181 -4.87 10.14 29.92
CA ALA A 181 -4.73 11.60 29.73
C ALA A 181 -5.29 12.36 30.94
N ALA A 182 -4.92 11.92 32.15
CA ALA A 182 -5.10 12.71 33.39
C ALA A 182 -3.74 12.93 34.03
#